data_e5ef5994bbd9773ae71230693912e9f7
#
_entry.id   e5ef5994bbd9773ae71230693912e9f7
#
_cell.length_a   1.000
_cell.length_b   1.000
_cell.length_c   1.000
_cell.angle_alpha   90.00
_cell.angle_beta   90.00
_cell.angle_gamma   90.00
#
_symmetry.space_group_name_H-M   'P 1'
#
loop_
_entity.id
_entity.type
_entity.pdbx_description
1 polymer ?
#
loop_
_entity_poly.entity_id
_entity_poly.type
_entity_poly.pdbx_seq_one_letter_code
_entity_poly.pdbx_strand_id
1 'polypeptide(L)'
;MEPIVDAEQARKLSLFRPLGYQRNSCGYCKSDNGSASYYASSVSVRPAHYEALVNRGWRRSGTLYYKQNLQRSCCPHYTMRLDASAFTPRKDQRKAINRWNKFVLGPEYIRRAAYLCPKTREEKKRRKCNFDLLGAVHEAEYSNVKRPIDPKTKRPLEPAHRFEVNLEGDSISQAKYELFLKYQTKVHKEDASKWANKDFKRFLCSGMTRSPANAAKSDEKKLGSWHQCYRLDGKLIAVAVLDLMPNGVSSVYIFYDPEFEQWEFGKLSAMREIAFAIEAQYQYYYMGYYIHSCQKMRYKGTFRPQYILDPESHTWDPLDGELSRKLDERPYVSLSRDRQTSTTTGDDNAATQEADTEINDEEVSLFDLNMPGNMTLDEVKALDLDHWLLLVHGTFVHMIVSPHFNSIFAPALAAYLYIWMDGWTCV
;
A
#
# COMPACT_ATOMS: atom_id res chain seq x y z
N MET A 1 -7.26 -16.07 38.66
CA MET A 1 -7.79 -16.45 37.34
C MET A 1 -6.59 -16.54 36.41
N GLU A 2 -6.26 -17.71 35.95
CA GLU A 2 -5.23 -17.88 34.92
C GLU A 2 -5.69 -17.22 33.61
N PRO A 3 -4.78 -16.67 32.80
CA PRO A 3 -5.17 -16.09 31.52
C PRO A 3 -5.76 -17.16 30.62
N ILE A 4 -6.99 -16.94 30.18
CA ILE A 4 -7.80 -17.90 29.37
C ILE A 4 -7.18 -18.13 27.97
N VAL A 5 -6.19 -17.35 27.57
CA VAL A 5 -5.50 -17.47 26.27
C VAL A 5 -4.02 -17.69 26.48
N ASP A 6 -3.53 -18.81 25.99
CA ASP A 6 -2.10 -19.11 25.95
C ASP A 6 -1.36 -18.00 25.17
N ALA A 7 -0.14 -17.69 25.61
CA ALA A 7 0.72 -16.70 24.96
C ALA A 7 0.97 -16.99 23.47
N GLU A 8 0.88 -18.23 23.04
CA GLU A 8 0.98 -18.64 21.64
C GLU A 8 -0.30 -18.28 20.85
N GLN A 9 -1.48 -18.43 21.45
CA GLN A 9 -2.74 -18.00 20.84
C GLN A 9 -2.83 -16.47 20.75
N ALA A 10 -2.39 -15.75 21.79
CA ALA A 10 -2.34 -14.28 21.78
C ALA A 10 -1.45 -13.73 20.64
N ARG A 11 -0.35 -14.43 20.30
CA ARG A 11 0.51 -14.10 19.17
C ARG A 11 -0.14 -14.30 17.80
N LYS A 12 -1.24 -15.04 17.73
CA LYS A 12 -1.99 -15.29 16.48
C LYS A 12 -3.04 -14.21 16.20
N LEU A 13 -3.30 -13.30 17.13
CA LEU A 13 -4.32 -12.27 17.03
C LEU A 13 -3.75 -10.92 16.53
N SER A 14 -4.61 -10.14 15.92
CA SER A 14 -4.40 -8.71 15.70
C SER A 14 -5.37 -7.95 16.60
N LEU A 15 -4.87 -6.95 17.32
CA LEU A 15 -5.64 -6.23 18.32
C LEU A 15 -5.87 -4.79 17.85
N PHE A 16 -7.13 -4.38 17.74
CA PHE A 16 -7.52 -3.05 17.31
C PHE A 16 -8.29 -2.31 18.42
N ARG A 17 -8.04 -1.01 18.51
CA ARG A 17 -8.81 -0.08 19.33
C ARG A 17 -9.56 0.88 18.40
N PRO A 18 -10.89 0.89 18.39
CA PRO A 18 -11.67 1.86 17.65
C PRO A 18 -11.38 3.29 18.11
N LEU A 19 -11.37 4.23 17.17
CA LEU A 19 -11.22 5.67 17.41
C LEU A 19 -12.41 6.45 16.86
N GLY A 20 -13.38 5.77 16.24
CA GLY A 20 -14.61 6.35 15.73
C GLY A 20 -14.49 6.96 14.34
N TYR A 21 -15.60 7.56 13.90
CA TYR A 21 -15.74 8.21 12.62
C TYR A 21 -15.44 9.70 12.74
N GLN A 22 -14.68 10.24 11.79
CA GLN A 22 -14.27 11.64 11.81
C GLN A 22 -14.34 12.24 10.41
N ARG A 23 -14.70 13.52 10.36
CA ARG A 23 -14.59 14.36 9.17
C ARG A 23 -13.42 15.32 9.33
N ASN A 24 -12.58 15.39 8.31
CA ASN A 24 -11.39 16.23 8.29
C ASN A 24 -11.29 17.00 6.97
N SER A 25 -10.45 18.00 6.93
CA SER A 25 -10.11 18.67 5.67
C SER A 25 -9.47 17.68 4.69
N CYS A 26 -9.83 17.79 3.42
CA CYS A 26 -9.28 16.92 2.39
C CYS A 26 -7.81 17.23 2.11
N GLY A 27 -6.94 16.23 2.22
CA GLY A 27 -5.51 16.37 1.92
C GLY A 27 -5.21 16.71 0.45
N TYR A 28 -6.17 16.52 -0.47
CA TYR A 28 -5.99 16.70 -1.92
C TYR A 28 -6.58 17.99 -2.46
N CYS A 29 -7.89 18.19 -2.34
CA CYS A 29 -8.55 19.40 -2.83
C CYS A 29 -8.63 20.52 -1.78
N LYS A 30 -8.24 20.23 -0.54
CA LYS A 30 -8.22 21.18 0.59
C LYS A 30 -9.60 21.69 1.04
N SER A 31 -10.70 21.05 0.60
CA SER A 31 -12.02 21.40 1.11
C SER A 31 -12.15 21.05 2.59
N ASP A 32 -12.78 21.92 3.35
CA ASP A 32 -13.08 21.69 4.76
C ASP A 32 -14.13 20.56 4.91
N ASN A 33 -13.93 19.68 5.89
CA ASN A 33 -14.80 18.52 6.15
C ASN A 33 -15.00 17.59 4.93
N GLY A 34 -14.10 17.68 3.93
CA GLY A 34 -14.23 16.95 2.67
C GLY A 34 -13.75 15.50 2.73
N SER A 35 -13.15 15.06 3.81
CA SER A 35 -12.66 13.68 3.99
C SER A 35 -13.32 13.04 5.20
N ALA A 36 -14.13 12.03 4.97
CA ALA A 36 -14.85 11.29 5.99
C ALA A 36 -14.26 9.88 6.12
N SER A 37 -13.84 9.47 7.30
CA SER A 37 -13.19 8.16 7.52
C SER A 37 -13.47 7.61 8.90
N TYR A 38 -13.54 6.28 9.00
CA TYR A 38 -13.50 5.57 10.26
C TYR A 38 -12.06 5.22 10.61
N TYR A 39 -11.70 5.38 11.87
CA TYR A 39 -10.35 5.19 12.39
C TYR A 39 -10.28 4.11 13.47
N ALA A 40 -9.17 3.40 13.48
CA ALA A 40 -8.79 2.49 14.54
C ALA A 40 -7.28 2.55 14.77
N SER A 41 -6.82 2.17 15.95
CA SER A 41 -5.39 2.05 16.23
C SER A 41 -5.02 0.61 16.55
N SER A 42 -3.79 0.21 16.19
CA SER A 42 -3.24 -1.08 16.57
C SER A 42 -1.73 -1.02 16.66
N VAL A 43 -1.18 -1.75 17.62
CA VAL A 43 0.27 -1.91 17.81
C VAL A 43 0.77 -3.31 17.40
N SER A 44 -0.17 -4.22 17.09
CA SER A 44 0.15 -5.60 16.71
C SER A 44 -0.83 -6.07 15.66
N VAL A 45 -0.40 -6.05 14.39
CA VAL A 45 -1.19 -6.54 13.26
C VAL A 45 -0.38 -7.55 12.46
N ARG A 46 -0.98 -8.69 12.21
CA ARG A 46 -0.40 -9.73 11.35
C ARG A 46 -0.53 -9.35 9.88
N PRO A 47 0.48 -9.64 9.05
CA PRO A 47 0.42 -9.34 7.63
C PRO A 47 -0.79 -9.93 6.89
N ALA A 48 -1.24 -11.14 7.26
CA ALA A 48 -2.42 -11.76 6.67
C ALA A 48 -3.71 -10.99 7.00
N HIS A 49 -3.86 -10.56 8.25
CA HIS A 49 -5.03 -9.77 8.67
C HIS A 49 -5.02 -8.38 8.00
N TYR A 50 -3.83 -7.79 7.84
CA TYR A 50 -3.73 -6.51 7.12
C TYR A 50 -4.06 -6.66 5.64
N GLU A 51 -3.68 -7.77 4.99
CA GLU A 51 -4.07 -8.03 3.60
C GLU A 51 -5.59 -8.12 3.45
N ALA A 52 -6.27 -8.81 4.37
CA ALA A 52 -7.73 -8.87 4.39
C ALA A 52 -8.35 -7.47 4.53
N LEU A 53 -7.83 -6.63 5.43
CA LEU A 53 -8.26 -5.24 5.60
C LEU A 53 -8.02 -4.39 4.35
N VAL A 54 -6.85 -4.54 3.72
CA VAL A 54 -6.53 -3.83 2.46
C VAL A 54 -7.51 -4.19 1.35
N ASN A 55 -7.89 -5.46 1.24
CA ASN A 55 -8.87 -5.96 0.27
C ASN A 55 -10.32 -5.53 0.59
N ARG A 56 -10.53 -4.81 1.70
CA ARG A 56 -11.79 -4.16 2.10
C ARG A 56 -11.68 -2.64 2.20
N GLY A 57 -10.64 -2.06 1.59
CA GLY A 57 -10.46 -0.62 1.50
C GLY A 57 -9.77 0.05 2.69
N TRP A 58 -9.35 -0.71 3.70
CA TRP A 58 -8.58 -0.17 4.81
C TRP A 58 -7.14 0.14 4.40
N ARG A 59 -6.56 1.14 5.05
CA ARG A 59 -5.14 1.49 4.96
C ARG A 59 -4.61 1.86 6.35
N ARG A 60 -3.30 1.96 6.45
CA ARG A 60 -2.63 2.37 7.69
C ARG A 60 -1.65 3.52 7.48
N SER A 61 -1.42 4.27 8.53
CA SER A 61 -0.36 5.26 8.66
C SER A 61 0.33 5.01 10.01
N GLY A 62 1.44 4.29 10.01
CA GLY A 62 2.03 3.75 11.22
C GLY A 62 1.07 2.80 11.94
N THR A 63 0.72 3.12 13.17
CA THR A 63 -0.22 2.36 14.03
C THR A 63 -1.67 2.79 13.87
N LEU A 64 -1.95 3.80 13.06
CA LEU A 64 -3.30 4.28 12.77
C LEU A 64 -3.85 3.58 11.52
N TYR A 65 -5.00 2.95 11.64
CA TYR A 65 -5.75 2.30 10.57
C TYR A 65 -6.98 3.14 10.24
N TYR A 66 -7.35 3.20 8.95
CA TYR A 66 -8.49 3.99 8.53
C TYR A 66 -9.14 3.42 7.27
N LYS A 67 -10.47 3.55 7.19
CA LYS A 67 -11.29 3.26 6.02
C LYS A 67 -12.06 4.53 5.65
N GLN A 68 -11.85 5.03 4.44
CA GLN A 68 -12.57 6.20 3.96
C GLN A 68 -14.01 5.81 3.54
N ASN A 69 -14.96 6.63 3.91
CA ASN A 69 -16.31 6.62 3.33
C ASN A 69 -16.24 7.32 1.98
N LEU A 70 -16.22 6.53 0.89
CA LEU A 70 -16.04 7.05 -0.46
C LEU A 70 -17.24 7.87 -0.94
N GLN A 71 -18.46 7.53 -0.50
CA GLN A 71 -19.67 8.26 -0.85
C GLN A 71 -19.71 9.66 -0.21
N ARG A 72 -19.23 9.79 1.03
CA ARG A 72 -19.28 11.04 1.79
C ARG A 72 -17.97 11.85 1.71
N SER A 73 -17.06 11.47 0.83
CA SER A 73 -15.78 12.15 0.65
C SER A 73 -15.69 12.84 -0.71
N CYS A 74 -15.19 14.08 -0.72
CA CYS A 74 -15.06 14.87 -1.95
C CYS A 74 -14.02 14.30 -2.96
N CYS A 75 -13.02 13.58 -2.46
CA CYS A 75 -11.99 12.90 -3.24
C CYS A 75 -11.93 11.43 -2.84
N PRO A 76 -12.74 10.55 -3.44
CA PRO A 76 -12.76 9.13 -3.07
C PRO A 76 -11.43 8.43 -3.31
N HIS A 77 -10.97 7.69 -2.30
CA HIS A 77 -9.68 6.99 -2.29
C HIS A 77 -9.88 5.52 -2.66
N TYR A 78 -9.95 5.21 -3.94
CA TYR A 78 -10.09 3.83 -4.40
C TYR A 78 -8.80 3.04 -4.16
N THR A 79 -8.92 1.88 -3.48
CA THR A 79 -7.81 0.95 -3.39
C THR A 79 -7.51 0.36 -4.76
N MET A 80 -6.23 0.33 -5.14
CA MET A 80 -5.81 -0.20 -6.43
C MET A 80 -4.71 -1.25 -6.29
N ARG A 81 -4.73 -2.25 -7.18
CA ARG A 81 -3.66 -3.25 -7.32
C ARG A 81 -3.47 -3.68 -8.77
N LEU A 82 -2.35 -4.28 -9.06
CA LEU A 82 -2.10 -4.98 -10.31
C LEU A 82 -1.57 -6.40 -10.04
N ASP A 83 -1.77 -7.30 -10.96
CA ASP A 83 -1.06 -8.57 -11.01
C ASP A 83 0.37 -8.29 -11.49
N ALA A 84 1.34 -8.61 -10.64
CA ALA A 84 2.75 -8.27 -10.91
C ALA A 84 3.28 -8.98 -12.15
N SER A 85 2.86 -10.23 -12.38
CA SER A 85 3.29 -11.04 -13.52
C SER A 85 2.73 -10.55 -14.86
N ALA A 86 1.55 -9.92 -14.83
CA ALA A 86 0.88 -9.38 -16.01
C ALA A 86 1.33 -7.95 -16.37
N PHE A 87 2.18 -7.33 -15.54
CA PHE A 87 2.58 -5.94 -15.74
C PHE A 87 3.39 -5.74 -17.01
N THR A 88 2.98 -4.77 -17.81
CA THR A 88 3.71 -4.37 -19.02
C THR A 88 4.05 -2.87 -18.96
N PRO A 89 5.32 -2.51 -18.83
CA PRO A 89 5.72 -1.12 -18.69
C PRO A 89 5.53 -0.33 -19.97
N ARG A 90 4.96 0.86 -19.85
CA ARG A 90 4.79 1.83 -20.95
C ARG A 90 6.12 2.43 -21.39
N LYS A 91 6.09 3.09 -22.55
CA LYS A 91 7.27 3.74 -23.14
C LYS A 91 7.94 4.75 -22.21
N ASP A 92 7.17 5.56 -21.50
CA ASP A 92 7.67 6.56 -20.55
C ASP A 92 8.33 5.91 -19.33
N GLN A 93 7.75 4.84 -18.80
CA GLN A 93 8.30 4.04 -17.69
C GLN A 93 9.63 3.37 -18.09
N ARG A 94 9.66 2.74 -19.27
CA ARG A 94 10.92 2.17 -19.83
C ARG A 94 11.99 3.22 -20.05
N LYS A 95 11.61 4.43 -20.50
CA LYS A 95 12.54 5.55 -20.65
C LYS A 95 13.11 6.01 -19.31
N ALA A 96 12.30 6.04 -18.25
CA ALA A 96 12.77 6.42 -16.91
C ALA A 96 13.87 5.45 -16.41
N ILE A 97 13.62 4.13 -16.46
CA ILE A 97 14.64 3.12 -16.08
C ILE A 97 15.92 3.29 -16.94
N ASN A 98 15.77 3.33 -18.25
CA ASN A 98 16.91 3.43 -19.14
C ASN A 98 17.73 4.71 -18.92
N ARG A 99 17.08 5.82 -18.58
CA ARG A 99 17.74 7.10 -18.27
C ARG A 99 18.52 6.98 -16.97
N TRP A 100 17.94 6.38 -15.92
CA TRP A 100 18.59 6.11 -14.66
C TRP A 100 19.82 5.20 -14.84
N ASN A 101 19.66 4.08 -15.54
CA ASN A 101 20.74 3.14 -15.78
C ASN A 101 21.90 3.78 -16.55
N LYS A 102 21.61 4.60 -17.56
CA LYS A 102 22.65 5.36 -18.29
C LYS A 102 23.42 6.34 -17.40
N PHE A 103 22.72 6.98 -16.49
CA PHE A 103 23.37 7.89 -15.53
C PHE A 103 24.30 7.12 -14.59
N VAL A 104 23.80 6.07 -13.97
CA VAL A 104 24.59 5.26 -13.03
C VAL A 104 25.81 4.60 -13.71
N LEU A 105 25.61 4.01 -14.87
CA LEU A 105 26.69 3.35 -15.60
C LEU A 105 27.71 4.35 -16.16
N GLY A 106 27.24 5.50 -16.63
CA GLY A 106 28.08 6.52 -17.27
C GLY A 106 28.46 6.21 -18.72
N PRO A 107 28.68 7.25 -19.54
CA PRO A 107 28.95 7.08 -20.98
C PRO A 107 30.27 6.33 -21.27
N GLU A 108 31.28 6.55 -20.46
CA GLU A 108 32.59 5.91 -20.60
C GLU A 108 32.48 4.39 -20.38
N TYR A 109 31.87 3.98 -19.25
CA TYR A 109 31.63 2.57 -18.97
C TYR A 109 30.81 1.92 -20.10
N ILE A 110 29.71 2.54 -20.53
CA ILE A 110 28.82 1.97 -21.56
C ILE A 110 29.62 1.74 -22.88
N ARG A 111 30.41 2.71 -23.29
CA ARG A 111 31.23 2.61 -24.51
C ARG A 111 32.27 1.46 -24.41
N ARG A 112 32.99 1.42 -23.31
CA ARG A 112 34.07 0.42 -23.11
C ARG A 112 33.53 -0.99 -22.88
N ALA A 113 32.46 -1.12 -22.09
CA ALA A 113 31.82 -2.41 -21.88
C ALA A 113 31.23 -2.99 -23.18
N ALA A 114 30.67 -2.13 -24.06
CA ALA A 114 30.18 -2.56 -25.37
C ALA A 114 31.31 -3.06 -26.28
N TYR A 115 32.52 -2.56 -26.14
CA TYR A 115 33.69 -3.02 -26.87
C TYR A 115 34.29 -4.31 -26.30
N LEU A 116 34.43 -4.38 -24.97
CA LEU A 116 35.05 -5.53 -24.28
C LEU A 116 34.11 -6.74 -24.18
N CYS A 117 32.82 -6.53 -24.07
CA CYS A 117 31.77 -7.53 -23.95
C CYS A 117 30.62 -7.25 -24.93
N PRO A 118 30.82 -7.38 -26.24
CA PRO A 118 29.79 -7.06 -27.22
C PRO A 118 28.58 -7.99 -27.06
N LYS A 119 27.38 -7.41 -27.05
CA LYS A 119 26.12 -8.20 -27.03
C LYS A 119 26.02 -9.01 -28.32
N THR A 120 25.58 -10.26 -28.20
CA THR A 120 25.28 -11.12 -29.33
C THR A 120 24.14 -10.56 -30.21
N ARG A 121 24.01 -11.05 -31.43
CA ARG A 121 22.93 -10.68 -32.35
C ARG A 121 21.55 -11.05 -31.75
N GLU A 122 21.46 -12.16 -31.07
CA GLU A 122 20.26 -12.67 -30.40
C GLU A 122 19.86 -11.80 -29.21
N GLU A 123 20.81 -11.43 -28.34
CA GLU A 123 20.58 -10.49 -27.23
C GLU A 123 20.08 -9.14 -27.73
N LYS A 124 20.67 -8.61 -28.82
CA LYS A 124 20.22 -7.37 -29.45
C LYS A 124 18.79 -7.48 -29.98
N LYS A 125 18.44 -8.63 -30.62
CA LYS A 125 17.11 -8.91 -31.15
C LYS A 125 16.09 -9.02 -30.01
N ARG A 126 16.41 -9.81 -28.95
CA ARG A 126 15.53 -9.97 -27.78
C ARG A 126 15.22 -8.64 -27.09
N ARG A 127 16.21 -7.78 -26.88
CA ARG A 127 16.01 -6.44 -26.29
C ARG A 127 15.14 -5.50 -27.15
N LYS A 128 15.06 -5.73 -28.46
CA LYS A 128 14.20 -4.95 -29.35
C LYS A 128 12.75 -5.44 -29.31
N CYS A 129 12.54 -6.75 -29.22
CA CYS A 129 11.23 -7.35 -29.28
C CYS A 129 10.47 -7.29 -27.94
N ASN A 130 11.14 -7.60 -26.83
CA ASN A 130 10.54 -7.66 -25.51
C ASN A 130 11.33 -6.81 -24.51
N PHE A 131 10.61 -6.01 -23.73
CA PHE A 131 11.21 -5.31 -22.60
C PHE A 131 11.28 -6.25 -21.40
N ASP A 132 12.49 -6.56 -20.99
CA ASP A 132 12.76 -7.34 -19.79
C ASP A 132 12.82 -6.40 -18.60
N LEU A 133 11.73 -6.40 -17.79
CA LEU A 133 11.62 -5.53 -16.60
C LEU A 133 12.68 -5.90 -15.56
N LEU A 134 12.84 -7.21 -15.26
CA LEU A 134 13.75 -7.69 -14.23
C LEU A 134 15.19 -7.35 -14.60
N GLY A 135 15.58 -7.68 -15.83
CA GLY A 135 16.90 -7.31 -16.32
C GLY A 135 17.14 -5.79 -16.34
N ALA A 136 16.11 -4.99 -16.61
CA ALA A 136 16.26 -3.54 -16.69
C ALA A 136 16.39 -2.87 -15.31
N VAL A 137 15.63 -3.30 -14.31
CA VAL A 137 15.72 -2.71 -12.96
C VAL A 137 17.02 -3.05 -12.26
N HIS A 138 17.62 -4.17 -12.59
CA HIS A 138 18.90 -4.63 -12.03
C HIS A 138 20.14 -4.24 -12.85
N GLU A 139 19.97 -3.74 -14.10
CA GLU A 139 21.08 -3.51 -15.04
C GLU A 139 22.18 -2.62 -14.46
N ALA A 140 21.83 -1.62 -13.67
CA ALA A 140 22.78 -0.67 -13.10
C ALA A 140 23.15 -0.96 -11.63
N GLU A 141 22.62 -2.00 -11.01
CA GLU A 141 23.02 -2.37 -9.65
C GLU A 141 24.45 -2.91 -9.65
N TYR A 142 25.26 -2.40 -8.75
CA TYR A 142 26.68 -2.69 -8.71
C TYR A 142 27.00 -4.19 -8.63
N SER A 143 26.18 -4.97 -7.93
CA SER A 143 26.29 -6.44 -7.87
C SER A 143 26.08 -7.12 -9.23
N ASN A 144 25.32 -6.52 -10.14
CA ASN A 144 24.93 -7.07 -11.44
C ASN A 144 25.70 -6.46 -12.61
N VAL A 145 26.41 -5.36 -12.37
CA VAL A 145 27.22 -4.70 -13.40
C VAL A 145 28.36 -5.61 -13.83
N LYS A 146 28.45 -5.88 -15.14
CA LYS A 146 29.58 -6.62 -15.72
C LYS A 146 30.85 -5.78 -15.65
N ARG A 147 31.89 -6.25 -14.98
CA ARG A 147 33.15 -5.54 -14.80
C ARG A 147 34.31 -6.27 -15.50
N PRO A 148 34.35 -6.24 -16.85
CA PRO A 148 35.42 -6.89 -17.60
C PRO A 148 36.76 -6.25 -17.25
N ILE A 149 37.82 -7.06 -17.27
CA ILE A 149 39.21 -6.58 -17.08
C ILE A 149 39.62 -5.78 -18.33
N ASP A 150 40.01 -4.55 -18.13
CA ASP A 150 40.58 -3.72 -19.20
C ASP A 150 41.97 -4.25 -19.60
N PRO A 151 42.18 -4.62 -20.85
CA PRO A 151 43.44 -5.14 -21.31
C PRO A 151 44.64 -4.19 -21.10
N LYS A 152 44.37 -2.88 -21.13
CA LYS A 152 45.41 -1.83 -20.99
C LYS A 152 45.78 -1.60 -19.54
N THR A 153 44.79 -1.40 -18.67
CA THR A 153 44.98 -1.02 -17.25
C THR A 153 45.12 -2.23 -16.34
N LYS A 154 44.73 -3.42 -16.80
CA LYS A 154 44.66 -4.67 -16.01
C LYS A 154 43.70 -4.56 -14.79
N ARG A 155 42.79 -3.57 -14.79
CA ARG A 155 41.84 -3.35 -13.73
C ARG A 155 40.40 -3.62 -14.22
N PRO A 156 39.48 -3.99 -13.32
CA PRO A 156 38.07 -4.07 -13.66
C PRO A 156 37.54 -2.72 -14.17
N LEU A 157 36.68 -2.78 -15.18
CA LEU A 157 35.99 -1.60 -15.67
C LEU A 157 34.85 -1.27 -14.70
N GLU A 158 34.94 -0.10 -14.07
CA GLU A 158 33.93 0.36 -13.09
C GLU A 158 32.89 1.26 -13.74
N PRO A 159 31.61 1.21 -13.28
CA PRO A 159 30.58 2.19 -13.65
C PRO A 159 30.91 3.57 -13.07
N ALA A 160 30.23 4.61 -13.58
CA ALA A 160 30.43 5.98 -13.08
C ALA A 160 30.00 6.12 -11.62
N HIS A 161 28.97 5.39 -11.21
CA HIS A 161 28.45 5.40 -9.86
C HIS A 161 28.23 3.99 -9.32
N ARG A 162 28.41 3.81 -8.02
CA ARG A 162 28.08 2.57 -7.32
C ARG A 162 26.63 2.66 -6.79
N PHE A 163 25.72 1.99 -7.48
CA PHE A 163 24.31 1.95 -7.13
C PHE A 163 23.94 0.63 -6.46
N GLU A 164 23.28 0.70 -5.32
CA GLU A 164 22.90 -0.47 -4.52
C GLU A 164 21.45 -0.29 -4.01
N VAL A 165 20.68 -1.38 -4.05
CA VAL A 165 19.33 -1.43 -3.51
C VAL A 165 19.21 -2.58 -2.52
N ASN A 166 18.87 -2.28 -1.27
CA ASN A 166 18.79 -3.28 -0.20
C ASN A 166 17.44 -3.20 0.50
N LEU A 167 16.87 -4.37 0.81
CA LEU A 167 15.68 -4.48 1.65
C LEU A 167 16.12 -4.60 3.10
N GLU A 168 15.83 -3.58 3.90
CA GLU A 168 16.17 -3.47 5.31
C GLU A 168 14.91 -3.51 6.18
N GLY A 169 15.05 -3.82 7.45
CA GLY A 169 13.93 -3.66 8.39
C GLY A 169 13.48 -2.19 8.49
N ASP A 170 12.25 -1.97 8.90
CA ASP A 170 11.63 -0.66 9.09
C ASP A 170 12.17 0.10 10.33
N SER A 171 13.41 -0.19 10.74
CA SER A 171 14.07 0.49 11.85
C SER A 171 14.49 1.91 11.48
N ILE A 172 14.43 2.78 12.50
CA ILE A 172 14.93 4.14 12.37
C ILE A 172 16.46 4.15 12.26
N SER A 173 16.99 5.02 11.41
CA SER A 173 18.40 5.41 11.41
C SER A 173 18.51 6.92 11.14
N GLN A 174 19.62 7.51 11.57
CA GLN A 174 19.86 8.93 11.38
C GLN A 174 19.79 9.33 9.90
N ALA A 175 20.41 8.54 9.03
CA ALA A 175 20.41 8.80 7.57
C ALA A 175 19.00 8.73 6.97
N LYS A 176 18.12 7.81 7.42
CA LYS A 176 16.72 7.73 6.96
C LYS A 176 15.92 8.94 7.44
N TYR A 177 16.12 9.36 8.70
CA TYR A 177 15.42 10.51 9.25
C TYR A 177 15.83 11.82 8.55
N GLU A 178 17.13 12.06 8.37
CA GLU A 178 17.63 13.25 7.67
C GLU A 178 17.12 13.34 6.23
N LEU A 179 17.14 12.22 5.51
CA LEU A 179 16.60 12.14 4.16
C LEU A 179 15.09 12.44 4.14
N PHE A 180 14.33 11.87 5.07
CA PHE A 180 12.90 12.13 5.22
C PHE A 180 12.62 13.61 5.51
N LEU A 181 13.35 14.20 6.45
CA LEU A 181 13.19 15.61 6.80
C LEU A 181 13.51 16.54 5.61
N LYS A 182 14.60 16.24 4.87
CA LYS A 182 14.95 16.94 3.63
C LYS A 182 13.82 16.86 2.61
N TYR A 183 13.19 15.70 2.45
CA TYR A 183 12.07 15.49 1.54
C TYR A 183 10.81 16.26 1.98
N GLN A 184 10.42 16.19 3.25
CA GLN A 184 9.25 16.92 3.76
C GLN A 184 9.40 18.43 3.59
N THR A 185 10.56 18.97 3.91
CA THR A 185 10.80 20.42 3.83
C THR A 185 10.91 20.93 2.40
N LYS A 186 11.57 20.21 1.51
CA LYS A 186 11.82 20.67 0.13
C LYS A 186 10.70 20.34 -0.84
N VAL A 187 10.13 19.13 -0.76
CA VAL A 187 9.11 18.65 -1.70
C VAL A 187 7.70 18.99 -1.22
N HIS A 188 7.40 18.73 0.07
CA HIS A 188 6.06 18.98 0.64
C HIS A 188 5.90 20.40 1.19
N LYS A 189 6.98 21.16 1.34
CA LYS A 189 6.98 22.53 1.88
C LYS A 189 6.50 22.59 3.33
N GLU A 190 6.70 21.51 4.08
CA GLU A 190 6.32 21.44 5.47
C GLU A 190 7.41 21.99 6.38
N ASP A 191 7.01 22.52 7.55
CA ASP A 191 7.96 22.99 8.55
C ASP A 191 8.66 21.80 9.21
N ALA A 192 9.99 21.87 9.30
CA ALA A 192 10.81 20.85 9.93
C ALA A 192 10.41 20.56 11.39
N SER A 193 9.90 21.57 12.11
CA SER A 193 9.47 21.45 13.51
C SER A 193 8.31 20.47 13.72
N LYS A 194 7.53 20.19 12.67
CA LYS A 194 6.43 19.22 12.70
C LYS A 194 6.91 17.75 12.76
N TRP A 195 8.16 17.50 12.43
CA TRP A 195 8.71 16.16 12.24
C TRP A 195 9.86 15.87 13.19
N ALA A 196 9.54 15.57 14.46
CA ALA A 196 10.54 15.04 15.37
C ALA A 196 10.84 13.56 15.06
N ASN A 197 11.96 13.03 15.57
CA ASN A 197 12.32 11.62 15.42
C ASN A 197 11.19 10.65 15.82
N LYS A 198 10.43 10.99 16.88
CA LYS A 198 9.28 10.19 17.33
C LYS A 198 8.17 10.12 16.30
N ASP A 199 7.94 11.21 15.56
CA ASP A 199 6.88 11.29 14.54
C ASP A 199 7.27 10.50 13.30
N PHE A 200 8.52 10.60 12.86
CA PHE A 200 9.07 9.75 11.80
C PHE A 200 9.00 8.26 12.18
N LYS A 201 9.41 7.92 13.42
CA LYS A 201 9.33 6.54 13.92
C LYS A 201 7.90 6.02 13.90
N ARG A 202 6.95 6.80 14.43
CA ARG A 202 5.52 6.45 14.44
C ARG A 202 4.96 6.27 13.04
N PHE A 203 5.32 7.15 12.11
CA PHE A 203 4.77 7.16 10.76
C PHE A 203 5.33 6.02 9.89
N LEU A 204 6.65 5.85 9.83
CA LEU A 204 7.29 4.96 8.85
C LEU A 204 8.08 3.78 9.44
N CYS A 205 8.34 3.79 10.75
CA CYS A 205 9.12 2.74 11.44
C CYS A 205 8.32 2.01 12.52
N SER A 206 6.99 2.07 12.47
CA SER A 206 6.06 1.39 13.38
C SER A 206 5.05 0.62 12.55
N GLY A 207 5.57 -0.30 11.75
CA GLY A 207 4.77 -1.11 10.85
C GLY A 207 4.28 -2.42 11.46
N MET A 208 3.90 -3.33 10.58
CA MET A 208 3.49 -4.68 10.97
C MET A 208 4.67 -5.49 11.48
N THR A 209 4.37 -6.43 12.36
CA THR A 209 5.34 -7.40 12.85
C THR A 209 5.95 -8.18 11.67
N ARG A 210 7.26 -8.19 11.60
CA ARG A 210 7.99 -9.02 10.63
C ARG A 210 7.99 -10.46 11.09
N SER A 211 7.77 -11.39 10.15
CA SER A 211 8.08 -12.79 10.43
C SER A 211 9.57 -12.89 10.81
N PRO A 212 9.90 -13.58 11.92
CA PRO A 212 11.30 -13.85 12.20
C PRO A 212 11.87 -14.54 10.96
N ALA A 213 12.90 -13.96 10.38
CA ALA A 213 13.66 -14.64 9.35
C ALA A 213 14.28 -15.88 10.04
N ASN A 214 13.62 -17.00 9.92
CA ASN A 214 14.25 -18.27 10.23
C ASN A 214 15.39 -18.40 9.21
N ALA A 215 16.60 -18.11 9.65
CA ALA A 215 17.81 -18.15 8.84
C ALA A 215 18.08 -19.53 8.19
N ALA A 216 17.23 -20.51 8.45
CA ALA A 216 17.33 -21.90 7.98
C ALA A 216 16.54 -22.20 6.68
N LYS A 217 15.63 -21.31 6.22
CA LYS A 217 14.87 -21.53 4.97
C LYS A 217 14.96 -20.29 4.09
N SER A 218 15.84 -20.33 3.11
CA SER A 218 16.05 -19.24 2.13
C SER A 218 14.83 -18.95 1.25
N ASP A 219 13.84 -19.82 1.23
CA ASP A 219 12.68 -19.78 0.33
C ASP A 219 11.41 -19.25 0.97
N GLU A 220 11.47 -18.83 2.24
CA GLU A 220 10.27 -18.31 2.91
C GLU A 220 10.06 -16.82 2.57
N LYS A 221 8.83 -16.48 2.12
CA LYS A 221 8.45 -15.11 1.80
C LYS A 221 8.65 -14.20 3.01
N LYS A 222 9.25 -13.05 2.79
CA LYS A 222 9.35 -12.01 3.81
C LYS A 222 7.98 -11.39 4.04
N LEU A 223 7.56 -11.25 5.29
CA LEU A 223 6.30 -10.62 5.66
C LEU A 223 6.56 -9.45 6.63
N GLY A 224 5.57 -8.54 6.73
CA GLY A 224 5.65 -7.39 7.61
C GLY A 224 6.18 -6.13 6.92
N SER A 225 6.62 -5.13 7.71
CA SER A 225 7.04 -3.84 7.18
C SER A 225 8.55 -3.77 6.95
N TRP A 226 8.92 -3.23 5.79
CA TRP A 226 10.29 -3.17 5.31
C TRP A 226 10.59 -1.83 4.64
N HIS A 227 11.87 -1.46 4.62
CA HIS A 227 12.41 -0.33 3.88
C HIS A 227 13.28 -0.83 2.72
N GLN A 228 12.92 -0.50 1.48
CA GLN A 228 13.79 -0.68 0.33
C GLN A 228 14.64 0.57 0.18
N CYS A 229 15.92 0.44 0.52
CA CYS A 229 16.87 1.53 0.60
C CYS A 229 17.74 1.59 -0.66
N TYR A 230 17.79 2.76 -1.29
CA TYR A 230 18.56 3.05 -2.50
C TYR A 230 19.79 3.86 -2.13
N ARG A 231 20.98 3.36 -2.47
CA ARG A 231 22.26 4.05 -2.21
C ARG A 231 23.01 4.31 -3.49
N LEU A 232 23.56 5.50 -3.59
CA LEU A 232 24.45 5.89 -4.69
C LEU A 232 25.78 6.35 -4.09
N ASP A 233 26.88 5.69 -4.46
CA ASP A 233 28.23 5.96 -3.92
C ASP A 233 28.27 5.95 -2.38
N GLY A 234 27.50 5.03 -1.77
CA GLY A 234 27.36 4.87 -0.34
C GLY A 234 26.34 5.79 0.34
N LYS A 235 25.93 6.89 -0.31
CA LYS A 235 24.91 7.83 0.22
C LYS A 235 23.50 7.26 0.02
N LEU A 236 22.67 7.31 1.07
CA LEU A 236 21.25 6.98 0.97
C LEU A 236 20.51 8.10 0.21
N ILE A 237 19.91 7.76 -0.94
CA ILE A 237 19.25 8.72 -1.84
C ILE A 237 17.74 8.56 -1.92
N ALA A 238 17.20 7.36 -1.61
CA ALA A 238 15.77 7.13 -1.56
C ALA A 238 15.44 5.97 -0.63
N VAL A 239 14.22 5.99 -0.08
CA VAL A 239 13.66 4.89 0.72
C VAL A 239 12.20 4.68 0.29
N ALA A 240 11.87 3.47 -0.16
CA ALA A 240 10.50 3.04 -0.33
C ALA A 240 10.09 2.21 0.89
N VAL A 241 9.00 2.61 1.53
CA VAL A 241 8.39 1.91 2.67
C VAL A 241 7.37 0.93 2.14
N LEU A 242 7.56 -0.35 2.46
CA LEU A 242 6.79 -1.45 1.92
C LEU A 242 6.15 -2.27 3.03
N ASP A 243 4.91 -2.69 2.79
CA ASP A 243 4.24 -3.73 3.55
C ASP A 243 4.19 -5.01 2.71
N LEU A 244 4.85 -6.05 3.20
CA LEU A 244 4.89 -7.36 2.56
C LEU A 244 3.82 -8.24 3.20
N MET A 245 2.80 -8.57 2.42
CA MET A 245 1.65 -9.39 2.79
C MET A 245 1.74 -10.76 2.12
N PRO A 246 0.97 -11.77 2.53
CA PRO A 246 1.08 -13.13 1.98
C PRO A 246 1.03 -13.19 0.44
N ASN A 247 0.15 -12.41 -0.18
CA ASN A 247 -0.04 -12.42 -1.63
C ASN A 247 0.38 -11.12 -2.32
N GLY A 248 0.84 -10.10 -1.57
CA GLY A 248 1.10 -8.82 -2.18
C GLY A 248 2.15 -7.94 -1.53
N VAL A 249 2.76 -7.10 -2.36
CA VAL A 249 3.63 -5.99 -1.96
C VAL A 249 2.82 -4.71 -1.98
N SER A 250 2.69 -4.03 -0.85
CA SER A 250 1.99 -2.74 -0.75
C SER A 250 3.00 -1.60 -0.60
N SER A 251 2.98 -0.67 -1.54
CA SER A 251 3.72 0.59 -1.43
C SER A 251 3.00 1.52 -0.46
N VAL A 252 3.67 1.83 0.66
CA VAL A 252 3.13 2.70 1.72
C VAL A 252 3.55 4.13 1.49
N TYR A 253 4.86 4.35 1.31
CA TYR A 253 5.43 5.67 1.13
C TYR A 253 6.75 5.61 0.38
N ILE A 254 7.09 6.69 -0.35
CA ILE A 254 8.41 6.90 -0.96
C ILE A 254 8.92 8.28 -0.60
N PHE A 255 10.14 8.38 -0.15
CA PHE A 255 10.85 9.65 0.02
C PHE A 255 12.27 9.54 -0.55
N TYR A 256 12.74 10.62 -1.14
CA TYR A 256 14.02 10.65 -1.84
C TYR A 256 14.70 12.01 -1.69
N ASP A 257 15.99 12.05 -1.93
CA ASP A 257 16.76 13.29 -1.95
C ASP A 257 16.27 14.18 -3.11
N PRO A 258 15.77 15.39 -2.84
CA PRO A 258 15.25 16.29 -3.87
C PRO A 258 16.22 16.57 -5.03
N GLU A 259 17.52 16.42 -4.83
CA GLU A 259 18.53 16.54 -5.90
C GLU A 259 18.32 15.49 -7.02
N PHE A 260 17.62 14.41 -6.72
CA PHE A 260 17.30 13.33 -7.67
C PHE A 260 15.88 13.40 -8.23
N GLU A 261 15.12 14.48 -8.02
CA GLU A 261 13.72 14.62 -8.47
C GLU A 261 13.58 14.40 -9.99
N GLN A 262 14.53 14.89 -10.79
CA GLN A 262 14.55 14.71 -12.24
C GLN A 262 14.51 13.23 -12.71
N TRP A 263 14.89 12.29 -11.86
CA TRP A 263 14.94 10.87 -12.19
C TRP A 263 13.61 10.13 -11.97
N GLU A 264 12.58 10.83 -11.48
CA GLU A 264 11.22 10.29 -11.30
C GLU A 264 11.19 9.05 -10.39
N PHE A 265 11.77 9.16 -9.18
CA PHE A 265 11.85 8.04 -8.23
C PHE A 265 10.50 7.38 -7.92
N GLY A 266 9.38 8.10 -8.01
CA GLY A 266 8.05 7.48 -7.89
C GLY A 266 7.74 6.45 -8.97
N LYS A 267 8.30 6.61 -10.20
CA LYS A 267 8.19 5.58 -11.25
C LYS A 267 9.24 4.49 -11.10
N LEU A 268 10.48 4.87 -10.77
CA LEU A 268 11.59 3.92 -10.61
C LEU A 268 11.29 2.94 -9.47
N SER A 269 10.85 3.43 -8.31
CA SER A 269 10.52 2.57 -7.18
C SER A 269 9.34 1.65 -7.49
N ALA A 270 8.26 2.18 -8.09
CA ALA A 270 7.10 1.37 -8.45
C ALA A 270 7.48 0.19 -9.38
N MET A 271 8.32 0.44 -10.39
CA MET A 271 8.79 -0.62 -11.29
C MET A 271 9.71 -1.61 -10.57
N ARG A 272 10.54 -1.14 -9.64
CA ARG A 272 11.38 -1.98 -8.81
C ARG A 272 10.58 -2.82 -7.84
N GLU A 273 9.52 -2.26 -7.25
CA GLU A 273 8.63 -2.94 -6.33
C GLU A 273 7.80 -4.02 -7.04
N ILE A 274 7.38 -3.75 -8.29
CA ILE A 274 6.74 -4.77 -9.16
C ILE A 274 7.73 -5.89 -9.50
N ALA A 275 8.96 -5.54 -9.88
CA ALA A 275 10.00 -6.53 -10.13
C ALA A 275 10.28 -7.39 -8.90
N PHE A 276 10.39 -6.77 -7.73
CA PHE A 276 10.54 -7.47 -6.46
C PHE A 276 9.35 -8.40 -6.16
N ALA A 277 8.11 -7.97 -6.46
CA ALA A 277 6.93 -8.82 -6.30
C ALA A 277 7.02 -10.09 -7.18
N ILE A 278 7.47 -9.96 -8.43
CA ILE A 278 7.68 -11.09 -9.34
C ILE A 278 8.78 -12.03 -8.80
N GLU A 279 9.93 -11.48 -8.41
CA GLU A 279 11.09 -12.24 -7.95
C GLU A 279 10.84 -13.00 -6.66
N ALA A 280 10.11 -12.36 -5.72
CA ALA A 280 9.77 -12.95 -4.44
C ALA A 280 8.40 -13.68 -4.45
N GLN A 281 7.84 -13.91 -5.64
CA GLN A 281 6.60 -14.69 -5.86
C GLN A 281 5.37 -14.13 -5.16
N TYR A 282 5.28 -12.78 -4.96
CA TYR A 282 4.02 -12.14 -4.60
C TYR A 282 3.19 -11.95 -5.86
N GLN A 283 1.89 -12.27 -5.77
CA GLN A 283 0.99 -12.15 -6.90
C GLN A 283 0.66 -10.70 -7.22
N TYR A 284 0.42 -9.89 -6.19
CA TYR A 284 -0.10 -8.54 -6.38
C TYR A 284 0.90 -7.45 -5.96
N TYR A 285 0.80 -6.31 -6.66
CA TYR A 285 1.41 -5.07 -6.22
C TYR A 285 0.33 -4.01 -5.99
N TYR A 286 0.25 -3.48 -4.77
CA TYR A 286 -0.69 -2.45 -4.35
C TYR A 286 0.00 -1.09 -4.37
N MET A 287 -0.43 -0.20 -5.27
CA MET A 287 0.13 1.16 -5.40
C MET A 287 -0.49 2.18 -4.44
N GLY A 288 -1.19 1.73 -3.40
CA GLY A 288 -1.95 2.58 -2.50
C GLY A 288 -3.28 3.01 -3.10
N TYR A 289 -3.65 4.29 -2.93
CA TYR A 289 -4.91 4.82 -3.45
C TYR A 289 -4.78 5.39 -4.85
N TYR A 290 -5.86 5.21 -5.62
CA TYR A 290 -6.18 5.95 -6.84
C TYR A 290 -7.23 7.01 -6.51
N ILE A 291 -6.96 8.26 -6.89
CA ILE A 291 -7.89 9.38 -6.72
C ILE A 291 -8.03 10.03 -8.09
N HIS A 292 -9.19 9.81 -8.72
CA HIS A 292 -9.40 10.19 -10.11
C HIS A 292 -9.32 11.71 -10.34
N SER A 293 -9.86 12.49 -9.41
CA SER A 293 -9.82 13.96 -9.43
C SER A 293 -8.42 14.55 -9.18
N CYS A 294 -7.45 13.77 -8.68
CA CYS A 294 -6.13 14.25 -8.35
C CYS A 294 -5.09 13.86 -9.42
N GLN A 295 -4.59 14.85 -10.16
CA GLN A 295 -3.59 14.63 -11.21
C GLN A 295 -2.31 13.95 -10.70
N LYS A 296 -1.88 14.27 -9.47
CA LYS A 296 -0.72 13.63 -8.81
C LYS A 296 -0.93 12.15 -8.52
N MET A 297 -2.17 11.64 -8.58
CA MET A 297 -2.50 10.24 -8.34
C MET A 297 -2.90 9.49 -9.63
N ARG A 298 -3.38 10.21 -10.65
CA ARG A 298 -3.83 9.61 -11.93
C ARG A 298 -2.73 8.83 -12.66
N TYR A 299 -1.45 9.22 -12.51
CA TYR A 299 -0.35 8.51 -13.17
C TYR A 299 -0.28 7.03 -12.78
N LYS A 300 -0.76 6.67 -11.57
CA LYS A 300 -0.78 5.28 -11.10
C LYS A 300 -1.61 4.37 -12.01
N GLY A 301 -2.71 4.88 -12.57
CA GLY A 301 -3.53 4.15 -13.56
C GLY A 301 -2.81 3.85 -14.88
N THR A 302 -1.60 4.38 -15.08
CA THR A 302 -0.76 4.06 -16.26
C THR A 302 0.07 2.78 -16.11
N PHE A 303 0.15 2.21 -14.91
CA PHE A 303 0.78 0.92 -14.64
C PHE A 303 -0.24 -0.20 -14.90
N ARG A 304 -0.22 -0.80 -16.09
CA ARG A 304 -1.26 -1.73 -16.55
C ARG A 304 -0.82 -3.18 -16.53
N PRO A 305 -1.77 -4.15 -16.29
CA PRO A 305 -3.19 -3.93 -15.99
C PRO A 305 -3.39 -3.44 -14.55
N GLN A 306 -4.32 -2.50 -14.32
CA GLN A 306 -4.70 -2.03 -12.99
C GLN A 306 -6.13 -2.44 -12.67
N TYR A 307 -6.37 -2.74 -11.42
CA TYR A 307 -7.68 -3.06 -10.87
C TYR A 307 -7.99 -2.13 -9.71
N ILE A 308 -9.26 -1.78 -9.58
CA ILE A 308 -9.81 -0.97 -8.49
C ILE A 308 -10.73 -1.86 -7.67
N LEU A 309 -10.65 -1.74 -6.37
CA LEU A 309 -11.56 -2.38 -5.43
C LEU A 309 -12.93 -1.69 -5.51
N ASP A 310 -13.95 -2.45 -5.87
CA ASP A 310 -15.33 -1.99 -5.77
C ASP A 310 -15.68 -1.72 -4.29
N PRO A 311 -16.21 -0.54 -3.94
CA PRO A 311 -16.41 -0.17 -2.54
C PRO A 311 -17.51 -0.96 -1.83
N GLU A 312 -18.43 -1.59 -2.57
CA GLU A 312 -19.58 -2.28 -1.99
C GLU A 312 -19.40 -3.80 -1.97
N SER A 313 -19.05 -4.39 -3.12
CA SER A 313 -18.88 -5.84 -3.23
C SER A 313 -17.48 -6.32 -2.84
N HIS A 314 -16.51 -5.42 -2.68
CA HIS A 314 -15.10 -5.73 -2.49
C HIS A 314 -14.49 -6.61 -3.61
N THR A 315 -15.12 -6.65 -4.77
CA THR A 315 -14.56 -7.28 -5.98
C THR A 315 -13.56 -6.35 -6.67
N TRP A 316 -12.70 -6.92 -7.51
CA TRP A 316 -11.68 -6.18 -8.23
C TRP A 316 -12.09 -5.96 -9.68
N ASP A 317 -12.40 -4.74 -10.04
CA ASP A 317 -12.77 -4.34 -11.39
C ASP A 317 -11.60 -3.69 -12.13
N PRO A 318 -11.44 -3.94 -13.45
CA PRO A 318 -10.36 -3.34 -14.21
C PRO A 318 -10.50 -1.81 -14.31
N LEU A 319 -9.40 -1.08 -14.11
CA LEU A 319 -9.34 0.36 -14.38
C LEU A 319 -9.15 0.57 -15.88
N ASP A 320 -10.22 0.44 -16.62
CA ASP A 320 -10.28 0.60 -18.07
C ASP A 320 -10.86 1.97 -18.49
N GLY A 321 -11.20 2.08 -19.79
CA GLY A 321 -11.80 3.30 -20.34
C GLY A 321 -13.24 3.51 -19.87
N GLU A 322 -14.01 2.44 -19.62
CA GLU A 322 -15.38 2.55 -19.13
C GLU A 322 -15.43 3.07 -17.70
N LEU A 323 -14.68 2.44 -16.80
CA LEU A 323 -14.62 2.89 -15.41
C LEU A 323 -14.03 4.31 -15.31
N SER A 324 -13.01 4.63 -16.11
CA SER A 324 -12.43 5.98 -16.15
C SER A 324 -13.45 7.03 -16.56
N ARG A 325 -14.30 6.77 -17.56
CA ARG A 325 -15.36 7.66 -18.01
C ARG A 325 -16.43 7.85 -16.93
N LYS A 326 -16.86 6.78 -16.26
CA LYS A 326 -17.79 6.89 -15.12
C LYS A 326 -17.22 7.74 -13.99
N LEU A 327 -15.91 7.61 -13.70
CA LEU A 327 -15.23 8.44 -12.70
C LEU A 327 -15.03 9.90 -13.13
N ASP A 328 -15.02 10.20 -14.43
CA ASP A 328 -15.06 11.58 -14.94
C ASP A 328 -16.45 12.20 -14.74
N GLU A 329 -17.55 11.39 -14.83
CA GLU A 329 -18.93 11.85 -14.68
C GLU A 329 -19.33 12.02 -13.19
N ARG A 330 -18.87 11.13 -12.31
CA ARG A 330 -19.20 11.15 -10.86
C ARG A 330 -18.03 10.66 -10.02
N PRO A 331 -17.73 11.30 -8.89
CA PRO A 331 -16.57 10.93 -8.06
C PRO A 331 -16.72 9.55 -7.39
N TYR A 332 -17.95 9.17 -7.00
CA TYR A 332 -18.24 7.84 -6.44
C TYR A 332 -18.83 6.91 -7.49
N VAL A 333 -18.20 5.76 -7.69
CA VAL A 333 -18.62 4.70 -8.59
C VAL A 333 -18.51 3.35 -7.89
N SER A 334 -19.59 2.56 -7.90
CA SER A 334 -19.60 1.13 -7.59
C SER A 334 -20.13 0.40 -8.82
N LEU A 335 -19.28 -0.40 -9.47
CA LEU A 335 -19.71 -1.16 -10.64
C LEU A 335 -20.63 -2.32 -10.25
N SER A 336 -20.50 -2.86 -9.05
CA SER A 336 -21.42 -3.89 -8.54
C SER A 336 -22.84 -3.34 -8.40
N ARG A 337 -23.00 -2.12 -7.83
CA ARG A 337 -24.30 -1.43 -7.77
C ARG A 337 -24.86 -1.14 -9.16
N ASP A 338 -24.03 -0.61 -10.08
CA ASP A 338 -24.45 -0.34 -11.46
C ASP A 338 -24.94 -1.61 -12.17
N ARG A 339 -24.29 -2.76 -11.93
CA ARG A 339 -24.72 -4.05 -12.49
C ARG A 339 -26.06 -4.51 -11.93
N GLN A 340 -26.31 -4.34 -10.63
CA GLN A 340 -27.57 -4.69 -9.96
C GLN A 340 -28.74 -3.83 -10.47
N THR A 341 -28.55 -2.52 -10.58
CA THR A 341 -29.61 -1.62 -11.09
C THR A 341 -29.94 -1.88 -12.56
N SER A 342 -28.99 -2.34 -13.36
CA SER A 342 -29.24 -2.70 -14.76
C SER A 342 -30.06 -3.98 -14.93
N THR A 343 -30.11 -4.86 -13.92
CA THR A 343 -30.92 -6.10 -13.95
C THR A 343 -32.33 -5.91 -13.43
N THR A 344 -32.60 -4.87 -12.66
CA THR A 344 -33.93 -4.47 -12.16
C THR A 344 -34.50 -3.36 -13.05
N THR A 345 -34.91 -3.68 -14.28
CA THR A 345 -35.72 -2.79 -15.12
C THR A 345 -37.19 -2.84 -14.65
N GLY A 346 -37.55 -1.96 -13.74
CA GLY A 346 -38.94 -1.75 -13.31
C GLY A 346 -38.97 -0.95 -12.02
N ASP A 347 -39.34 0.33 -12.16
CA ASP A 347 -39.70 1.29 -11.10
C ASP A 347 -38.77 1.44 -9.89
N ASP A 348 -38.11 2.53 -9.80
CA ASP A 348 -38.18 3.58 -8.81
C ASP A 348 -36.94 4.48 -8.88
N ASN A 349 -37.18 5.71 -9.30
CA ASN A 349 -36.34 6.87 -9.02
C ASN A 349 -36.34 7.14 -7.51
N ALA A 350 -35.44 6.51 -6.78
CA ALA A 350 -35.10 6.90 -5.43
C ALA A 350 -33.58 7.12 -5.36
N ALA A 351 -33.12 8.21 -5.99
CA ALA A 351 -31.92 8.88 -5.53
C ALA A 351 -32.25 9.45 -4.15
N THR A 352 -32.20 8.62 -3.13
CA THR A 352 -32.24 9.06 -1.73
C THR A 352 -30.93 9.82 -1.47
N GLN A 353 -30.98 11.13 -1.73
CA GLN A 353 -30.19 12.08 -0.96
C GLN A 353 -30.71 11.97 0.48
N GLU A 354 -30.18 11.01 1.23
CA GLU A 354 -30.37 11.04 2.68
C GLU A 354 -29.71 12.33 3.18
N ALA A 355 -30.56 13.20 3.69
CA ALA A 355 -30.20 14.46 4.30
C ALA A 355 -29.06 14.25 5.30
N ASP A 356 -28.09 15.16 5.27
CA ASP A 356 -27.08 15.33 6.31
C ASP A 356 -27.78 15.64 7.65
N THR A 357 -28.22 14.61 8.35
CA THR A 357 -28.44 14.71 9.79
C THR A 357 -27.06 14.94 10.39
N GLU A 358 -26.90 16.01 11.13
CA GLU A 358 -25.71 16.27 11.95
C GLU A 358 -25.57 15.10 12.95
N ILE A 359 -24.81 14.10 12.52
CA ILE A 359 -24.45 12.97 13.37
C ILE A 359 -23.35 13.49 14.27
N ASN A 360 -23.56 13.43 15.58
CA ASN A 360 -22.54 13.71 16.57
C ASN A 360 -21.47 12.60 16.44
N ASP A 361 -20.34 12.92 15.82
CA ASP A 361 -19.38 11.97 15.22
C ASP A 361 -18.68 11.04 16.24
N GLU A 362 -18.76 11.34 17.55
CA GLU A 362 -17.97 10.62 18.57
C GLU A 362 -18.61 9.31 19.06
N GLU A 363 -19.92 9.08 18.86
CA GLU A 363 -20.63 7.91 19.39
C GLU A 363 -21.23 6.98 18.34
N VAL A 364 -21.01 7.26 17.05
CA VAL A 364 -21.64 6.49 15.98
C VAL A 364 -20.89 5.18 15.75
N SER A 365 -21.60 4.06 15.79
CA SER A 365 -21.09 2.75 15.46
C SER A 365 -20.73 2.67 13.96
N LEU A 366 -19.71 1.86 13.63
CA LEU A 366 -19.36 1.56 12.23
C LEU A 366 -20.57 0.97 11.47
N PHE A 367 -21.46 0.25 12.13
CA PHE A 367 -22.67 -0.35 11.54
C PHE A 367 -23.77 0.67 11.26
N ASP A 368 -23.86 1.75 12.06
CA ASP A 368 -24.86 2.80 11.88
C ASP A 368 -24.47 3.79 10.77
N LEU A 369 -23.22 3.74 10.31
CA LEU A 369 -22.70 4.65 9.29
C LEU A 369 -23.14 4.30 7.87
N ASN A 370 -23.72 3.13 7.62
CA ASN A 370 -24.07 2.62 6.29
C ASN A 370 -22.93 2.81 5.26
N MET A 371 -21.69 2.57 5.70
CA MET A 371 -20.54 2.70 4.81
C MET A 371 -20.59 1.62 3.73
N PRO A 372 -20.30 1.96 2.48
CA PRO A 372 -20.27 0.98 1.40
C PRO A 372 -19.42 -0.26 1.72
N GLY A 373 -19.98 -1.45 1.49
CA GLY A 373 -19.33 -2.73 1.74
C GLY A 373 -19.14 -3.09 3.22
N ASN A 374 -19.74 -2.37 4.15
CA ASN A 374 -19.81 -2.79 5.54
C ASN A 374 -21.07 -3.62 5.79
N MET A 375 -20.97 -4.55 6.72
CA MET A 375 -22.14 -5.27 7.21
C MET A 375 -23.03 -4.32 8.02
N THR A 376 -24.32 -4.53 7.94
CA THR A 376 -25.29 -3.88 8.82
C THR A 376 -25.33 -4.55 10.18
N LEU A 377 -25.88 -3.87 11.18
CA LEU A 377 -26.04 -4.45 12.52
C LEU A 377 -26.90 -5.72 12.50
N ASP A 378 -27.91 -5.78 11.62
CA ASP A 378 -28.80 -6.93 11.53
C ASP A 378 -28.08 -8.14 10.86
N GLU A 379 -27.24 -7.90 9.85
CA GLU A 379 -26.38 -8.94 9.28
C GLU A 379 -25.40 -9.49 10.33
N VAL A 380 -24.83 -8.62 11.16
CA VAL A 380 -23.95 -9.08 12.27
C VAL A 380 -24.70 -9.87 13.34
N LYS A 381 -25.92 -9.45 13.71
CA LYS A 381 -26.76 -10.20 14.65
C LYS A 381 -27.16 -11.59 14.14
N ALA A 382 -27.23 -11.74 12.80
CA ALA A 382 -27.53 -13.03 12.18
C ALA A 382 -26.35 -14.03 12.19
N LEU A 383 -25.14 -13.57 12.57
CA LEU A 383 -23.96 -14.44 12.67
C LEU A 383 -24.00 -15.25 13.97
N ASP A 384 -23.49 -16.47 13.91
CA ASP A 384 -23.24 -17.29 15.10
C ASP A 384 -22.03 -16.75 15.86
N LEU A 385 -22.26 -15.99 16.92
CA LEU A 385 -21.23 -15.34 17.73
C LEU A 385 -20.85 -16.13 18.98
N ASP A 386 -21.43 -17.31 19.21
CA ASP A 386 -21.26 -18.09 20.45
C ASP A 386 -19.82 -18.56 20.69
N HIS A 387 -19.02 -18.59 19.60
CA HIS A 387 -17.62 -19.02 19.65
C HIS A 387 -16.62 -17.84 19.61
N TRP A 388 -17.08 -16.61 19.75
CA TRP A 388 -16.25 -15.43 19.63
C TRP A 388 -15.69 -14.99 20.99
N LEU A 389 -14.43 -14.57 20.99
CA LEU A 389 -13.74 -14.03 22.17
C LEU A 389 -13.57 -12.51 21.99
N LEU A 390 -14.04 -11.76 22.99
CA LEU A 390 -13.83 -10.31 23.05
C LEU A 390 -12.78 -9.97 24.10
N LEU A 391 -11.85 -9.10 23.77
CA LEU A 391 -10.89 -8.56 24.71
C LEU A 391 -11.45 -7.30 25.39
N VAL A 392 -11.78 -7.41 26.66
CA VAL A 392 -12.27 -6.30 27.49
C VAL A 392 -11.25 -6.03 28.59
N HIS A 393 -10.69 -4.80 28.63
CA HIS A 393 -9.70 -4.40 29.63
C HIS A 393 -8.53 -5.38 29.81
N GLY A 394 -8.07 -6.00 28.70
CA GLY A 394 -6.97 -6.96 28.72
C GLY A 394 -7.35 -8.38 29.10
N THR A 395 -8.64 -8.69 29.32
CA THR A 395 -9.16 -10.02 29.60
C THR A 395 -10.05 -10.49 28.47
N PHE A 396 -9.81 -11.72 27.97
CA PHE A 396 -10.72 -12.34 27.00
C PHE A 396 -11.96 -12.84 27.71
N VAL A 397 -13.12 -12.48 27.18
CA VAL A 397 -14.42 -12.97 27.64
C VAL A 397 -15.15 -13.63 26.48
N HIS A 398 -15.76 -14.80 26.74
CA HIS A 398 -16.69 -15.36 25.78
C HIS A 398 -17.88 -14.42 25.58
N MET A 399 -18.23 -14.16 24.34
CA MET A 399 -19.44 -13.39 24.04
C MET A 399 -20.65 -14.30 24.28
N ILE A 400 -21.32 -14.06 25.42
CA ILE A 400 -22.67 -14.57 25.63
C ILE A 400 -23.59 -13.44 25.20
N VAL A 401 -24.31 -13.61 24.11
CA VAL A 401 -25.29 -12.65 23.63
C VAL A 401 -26.48 -12.63 24.59
N SER A 402 -26.42 -11.79 25.63
CA SER A 402 -27.56 -11.53 26.49
C SER A 402 -28.43 -10.43 25.88
N PRO A 403 -29.78 -10.53 25.92
CA PRO A 403 -30.69 -9.50 25.45
C PRO A 403 -30.50 -8.10 26.09
N HIS A 404 -29.84 -8.04 27.24
CA HIS A 404 -29.55 -6.76 27.95
C HIS A 404 -28.20 -6.12 27.55
N PHE A 405 -27.44 -6.72 26.64
CA PHE A 405 -26.11 -6.23 26.22
C PHE A 405 -26.20 -5.02 25.27
N ASN A 406 -27.38 -4.71 24.78
CA ASN A 406 -27.59 -3.76 23.66
C ASN A 406 -27.40 -2.27 23.98
N SER A 407 -27.31 -1.84 25.24
CA SER A 407 -27.37 -0.41 25.55
C SER A 407 -26.04 0.25 25.93
N ILE A 408 -25.04 -0.48 26.37
CA ILE A 408 -23.81 0.12 26.92
C ILE A 408 -22.56 -0.23 26.11
N PHE A 409 -22.50 -1.40 25.47
CA PHE A 409 -21.31 -1.90 24.80
C PHE A 409 -21.43 -2.04 23.27
N ALA A 410 -22.62 -1.88 22.71
CA ALA A 410 -22.87 -2.09 21.27
C ALA A 410 -21.96 -1.25 20.34
N PRO A 411 -21.70 0.03 20.56
CA PRO A 411 -20.84 0.81 19.66
C PRO A 411 -19.37 0.34 19.64
N ALA A 412 -18.81 0.08 20.80
CA ALA A 412 -17.43 -0.39 20.92
C ALA A 412 -17.27 -1.83 20.43
N LEU A 413 -18.25 -2.68 20.76
CA LEU A 413 -18.28 -4.08 20.33
C LEU A 413 -18.38 -4.21 18.82
N ALA A 414 -19.26 -3.44 18.21
CA ALA A 414 -19.48 -3.43 16.78
C ALA A 414 -18.20 -3.14 15.98
N ALA A 415 -17.41 -2.17 16.41
CA ALA A 415 -16.15 -1.85 15.76
C ALA A 415 -15.08 -2.95 15.96
N TYR A 416 -15.04 -3.57 17.15
CA TYR A 416 -14.14 -4.69 17.42
C TYR A 416 -14.49 -5.93 16.59
N LEU A 417 -15.77 -6.28 16.54
CA LEU A 417 -16.26 -7.43 15.78
C LEU A 417 -16.00 -7.27 14.30
N TYR A 418 -16.30 -6.11 13.73
CA TYR A 418 -16.12 -5.87 12.30
C TYR A 418 -14.65 -6.03 11.86
N ILE A 419 -13.71 -5.45 12.61
CA ILE A 419 -12.27 -5.56 12.32
C ILE A 419 -11.79 -7.03 12.47
N TRP A 420 -12.39 -7.78 13.37
CA TRP A 420 -12.01 -9.16 13.65
C TRP A 420 -12.64 -10.15 12.65
N MET A 421 -13.92 -10.00 12.31
CA MET A 421 -14.64 -10.83 11.34
C MET A 421 -14.06 -10.75 9.93
N ASP A 422 -13.70 -9.54 9.49
CA ASP A 422 -13.08 -9.33 8.17
C ASP A 422 -11.75 -10.08 8.00
N GLY A 423 -11.09 -10.46 9.08
CA GLY A 423 -9.87 -11.28 9.05
C GLY A 423 -10.10 -12.80 8.95
N TRP A 424 -11.34 -13.31 9.17
CA TRP A 424 -11.62 -14.76 9.33
C TRP A 424 -12.49 -15.38 8.23
N THR A 425 -13.12 -14.63 7.37
CA THR A 425 -13.95 -15.16 6.28
C THR A 425 -13.16 -15.73 5.10
N CYS A 426 -11.89 -16.07 5.28
CA CYS A 426 -11.06 -16.78 4.31
C CYS A 426 -10.37 -17.98 4.98
N VAL A 427 -11.10 -19.03 5.26
CA VAL A 427 -10.63 -20.43 5.29
C VAL A 427 -11.58 -21.23 4.43
#